data_e48dd9ebf7e9b1e6d7c4dfcd87076204
#
_entry.id   e48dd9ebf7e9b1e6d7c4dfcd87076204
#
_cell.length_a   1.000
_cell.length_b   1.000
_cell.length_c   1.000
_cell.angle_alpha   90.00
_cell.angle_beta   90.00
_cell.angle_gamma   90.00
#
_symmetry.space_group_name_H-M   'P 1'
#
loop_
_entity.id
_entity.type
_entity.pdbx_description
1 polymer ?
#
loop_
_entity_poly.entity_id
_entity_poly.type
_entity_poly.pdbx_seq_one_letter_code
_entity_poly.pdbx_strand_id
1 'polypeptide(L)'
;MKNLFRFMITSAAALVMLGNARAADGVDAIKQRGTLIVGVKADYKPFGYRDPTGNIVGIEPDLAADVAKRLGVKLELVSVAASNRIEFLQQGKIDLLIATMSDRPERRKVVQVIEPLYYSDYVNILINKKAGIKDWAELKDKPVCATSGAWYNKDVAKSYGVEIVAFDGSEKPLFAMKQGNCIGYLYDQTFLQGKLLEDEWKADYGLPLKGVLPAPWMIAVALGNTSLQKLLEDTTKDWMKTGFIVENEKKWGITPTEYSLSMHEQYKDK
;
A
#
# COMPACT_ATOMS: atom_id res chain seq x y z
N MET A 1 75.05 -0.71 -45.75
CA MET A 1 74.43 -1.98 -45.46
C MET A 1 73.36 -1.71 -44.40
N LYS A 2 72.13 -1.58 -44.84
CA LYS A 2 70.97 -1.15 -43.98
C LYS A 2 70.00 -2.31 -43.92
N ASN A 3 69.84 -2.93 -42.75
CA ASN A 3 68.87 -3.96 -42.50
C ASN A 3 67.51 -3.29 -42.02
N LEU A 4 66.48 -3.39 -42.84
CA LEU A 4 65.13 -3.03 -42.49
C LEU A 4 64.47 -4.22 -41.79
N PHE A 5 64.21 -4.07 -40.52
CA PHE A 5 63.31 -4.96 -39.75
C PHE A 5 61.82 -4.54 -39.96
N ARG A 6 61.03 -5.36 -40.64
CA ARG A 6 59.59 -5.22 -40.76
C ARG A 6 58.92 -5.84 -39.54
N PHE A 7 58.36 -5.00 -38.71
CA PHE A 7 57.41 -5.46 -37.66
C PHE A 7 56.04 -5.69 -38.31
N MET A 8 55.57 -6.93 -38.32
CA MET A 8 54.20 -7.31 -38.61
C MET A 8 53.38 -7.15 -37.31
N ILE A 9 52.53 -6.15 -37.28
CA ILE A 9 51.52 -6.00 -36.21
C ILE A 9 50.27 -6.81 -36.62
N THR A 10 50.08 -7.97 -36.00
CA THR A 10 48.84 -8.75 -36.09
C THR A 10 47.83 -8.16 -35.14
N SER A 11 46.89 -7.36 -35.65
CA SER A 11 45.71 -6.91 -34.92
C SER A 11 44.75 -8.08 -34.72
N ALA A 12 44.70 -8.62 -33.51
CA ALA A 12 43.65 -9.54 -33.12
C ALA A 12 42.40 -8.71 -32.79
N ALA A 13 41.43 -8.73 -33.70
CA ALA A 13 40.12 -8.17 -33.46
C ALA A 13 39.36 -9.07 -32.47
N ALA A 14 39.34 -8.67 -31.19
CA ALA A 14 38.47 -9.28 -30.20
C ALA A 14 37.03 -8.87 -30.49
N LEU A 15 36.25 -9.79 -31.06
CA LEU A 15 34.81 -9.67 -31.24
C LEU A 15 34.16 -9.73 -29.86
N VAL A 16 33.92 -8.57 -29.25
CA VAL A 16 33.14 -8.46 -28.03
C VAL A 16 31.69 -8.78 -28.42
N MET A 17 31.25 -10.01 -28.19
CA MET A 17 29.85 -10.36 -28.20
C MET A 17 29.17 -9.60 -27.08
N LEU A 18 28.58 -8.43 -27.38
CA LEU A 18 27.58 -7.78 -26.57
C LEU A 18 26.34 -8.70 -26.58
N GLY A 19 26.37 -9.70 -25.72
CA GLY A 19 25.14 -10.42 -25.37
C GLY A 19 24.16 -9.38 -24.85
N ASN A 20 23.03 -9.23 -25.54
CA ASN A 20 21.87 -8.53 -25.01
C ASN A 20 21.50 -9.24 -23.70
N ALA A 21 22.07 -8.79 -22.58
CA ALA A 21 21.56 -9.10 -21.25
C ALA A 21 20.16 -8.49 -21.22
N ARG A 22 19.16 -9.27 -21.63
CA ARG A 22 17.76 -8.98 -21.35
C ARG A 22 17.73 -8.83 -19.83
N ALA A 23 17.41 -7.64 -19.34
CA ALA A 23 17.14 -7.46 -17.91
C ALA A 23 16.22 -8.61 -17.50
N ALA A 24 16.65 -9.39 -16.50
CA ALA A 24 15.87 -10.54 -16.06
C ALA A 24 14.45 -10.05 -15.78
N ASP A 25 13.46 -10.75 -16.31
CA ASP A 25 12.04 -10.41 -16.06
C ASP A 25 11.81 -10.38 -14.54
N GLY A 26 10.94 -9.52 -14.06
CA GLY A 26 10.80 -9.26 -12.63
C GLY A 26 10.63 -10.52 -11.78
N VAL A 27 9.85 -11.53 -12.24
CA VAL A 27 9.71 -12.83 -11.58
C VAL A 27 11.02 -13.60 -11.57
N ASP A 28 11.76 -13.63 -12.67
CA ASP A 28 13.03 -14.36 -12.76
C ASP A 28 14.10 -13.70 -11.87
N ALA A 29 14.18 -12.38 -11.83
CA ALA A 29 15.09 -11.65 -10.96
C ALA A 29 14.82 -11.93 -9.47
N ILE A 30 13.53 -11.98 -9.06
CA ILE A 30 13.11 -12.34 -7.70
C ILE A 30 13.51 -13.78 -7.36
N LYS A 31 13.26 -14.74 -8.27
CA LYS A 31 13.64 -16.14 -8.09
C LYS A 31 15.15 -16.33 -8.01
N GLN A 32 15.93 -15.66 -8.86
CA GLN A 32 17.40 -15.71 -8.80
C GLN A 32 17.96 -15.15 -7.50
N ARG A 33 17.37 -14.04 -6.99
CA ARG A 33 17.71 -13.48 -5.68
C ARG A 33 17.26 -14.37 -4.51
N GLY A 34 16.24 -15.19 -4.71
CA GLY A 34 15.65 -16.07 -3.69
C GLY A 34 14.82 -15.34 -2.63
N THR A 35 14.47 -14.07 -2.85
CA THR A 35 13.74 -13.23 -1.89
C THR A 35 12.79 -12.28 -2.62
N LEU A 36 11.54 -12.19 -2.15
CA LEU A 36 10.57 -11.19 -2.54
C LEU A 36 10.59 -10.06 -1.51
N ILE A 37 10.80 -8.82 -1.94
CA ILE A 37 10.83 -7.63 -1.09
C ILE A 37 9.52 -6.86 -1.26
N VAL A 38 8.72 -6.77 -0.19
CA VAL A 38 7.37 -6.18 -0.24
C VAL A 38 7.27 -4.96 0.65
N GLY A 39 6.85 -3.85 0.08
CA GLY A 39 6.48 -2.64 0.83
C GLY A 39 5.11 -2.80 1.47
N VAL A 40 5.04 -2.70 2.80
CA VAL A 40 3.80 -2.80 3.59
C VAL A 40 3.73 -1.68 4.61
N LYS A 41 2.54 -1.37 5.10
CA LYS A 41 2.37 -0.51 6.27
C LYS A 41 2.91 -1.22 7.52
N ALA A 42 3.40 -0.43 8.50
CA ALA A 42 3.86 -0.96 9.78
C ALA A 42 3.26 -0.19 10.97
N ASP A 43 2.28 0.67 10.70
CA ASP A 43 1.59 1.55 11.63
C ASP A 43 0.07 1.58 11.42
N TYR A 44 -0.47 0.57 10.71
CA TYR A 44 -1.88 0.52 10.32
C TYR A 44 -2.51 -0.83 10.72
N LYS A 45 -2.85 -0.99 12.01
CA LYS A 45 -3.54 -2.19 12.52
C LYS A 45 -4.99 -2.24 12.01
N PRO A 46 -5.48 -3.40 11.54
CA PRO A 46 -4.80 -4.69 11.46
C PRO A 46 -4.20 -5.01 10.08
N PHE A 47 -4.12 -4.05 9.14
CA PHE A 47 -3.61 -4.30 7.78
C PHE A 47 -2.10 -4.53 7.75
N GLY A 48 -1.31 -3.67 8.39
CA GLY A 48 0.12 -3.84 8.54
C GLY A 48 0.62 -3.03 9.74
N TYR A 49 1.12 -3.70 10.77
CA TYR A 49 1.58 -3.06 11.99
C TYR A 49 2.69 -3.88 12.66
N ARG A 50 3.41 -3.25 13.61
CA ARG A 50 4.38 -3.97 14.42
C ARG A 50 3.71 -4.60 15.62
N ASP A 51 3.95 -5.90 15.80
CA ASP A 51 3.58 -6.61 17.00
C ASP A 51 4.49 -6.25 18.19
N PRO A 52 4.21 -6.72 19.42
CA PRO A 52 5.05 -6.42 20.59
C PRO A 52 6.50 -6.92 20.47
N THR A 53 6.80 -7.85 19.56
CA THR A 53 8.16 -8.35 19.31
C THR A 53 8.87 -7.56 18.19
N GLY A 54 8.18 -6.57 17.58
CA GLY A 54 8.71 -5.71 16.53
C GLY A 54 8.52 -6.23 15.10
N ASN A 55 7.96 -7.43 14.93
CA ASN A 55 7.67 -7.99 13.61
C ASN A 55 6.53 -7.24 12.93
N ILE A 56 6.60 -7.09 11.61
CA ILE A 56 5.50 -6.54 10.83
C ILE A 56 4.51 -7.68 10.55
N VAL A 57 3.28 -7.52 11.01
CA VAL A 57 2.19 -8.51 10.91
C VAL A 57 0.90 -7.82 10.45
N GLY A 58 -0.07 -8.61 9.97
CA GLY A 58 -1.36 -8.10 9.56
C GLY A 58 -1.87 -8.74 8.27
N ILE A 59 -2.98 -8.24 7.75
CA ILE A 59 -3.62 -8.71 6.53
C ILE A 59 -2.66 -8.61 5.34
N GLU A 60 -2.04 -7.44 5.11
CA GLU A 60 -1.14 -7.21 3.98
C GLU A 60 0.16 -8.02 4.06
N PRO A 61 0.82 -8.17 5.22
CA PRO A 61 1.88 -9.16 5.43
C PRO A 61 1.48 -10.60 5.08
N ASP A 62 0.26 -11.03 5.41
CA ASP A 62 -0.24 -12.36 5.05
C ASP A 62 -0.44 -12.51 3.52
N LEU A 63 -0.96 -11.48 2.85
CA LEU A 63 -1.05 -11.44 1.38
C LEU A 63 0.36 -11.53 0.75
N ALA A 64 1.32 -10.77 1.28
CA ALA A 64 2.71 -10.81 0.83
C ALA A 64 3.35 -12.19 1.03
N ALA A 65 3.05 -12.85 2.15
CA ALA A 65 3.54 -14.19 2.45
C ALA A 65 3.00 -15.25 1.47
N ASP A 66 1.73 -15.14 1.08
CA ASP A 66 1.16 -16.04 0.07
C ASP A 66 1.82 -15.82 -1.31
N VAL A 67 2.08 -14.58 -1.72
CA VAL A 67 2.82 -14.29 -2.96
C VAL A 67 4.22 -14.90 -2.93
N ALA A 68 4.98 -14.71 -1.84
CA ALA A 68 6.32 -15.29 -1.69
C ALA A 68 6.30 -16.82 -1.75
N LYS A 69 5.30 -17.45 -1.11
CA LYS A 69 5.08 -18.90 -1.16
C LYS A 69 4.81 -19.40 -2.58
N ARG A 70 3.98 -18.70 -3.35
CA ARG A 70 3.68 -19.02 -4.78
C ARG A 70 4.92 -18.90 -5.66
N LEU A 71 5.80 -17.94 -5.37
CA LEU A 71 7.09 -17.78 -6.06
C LEU A 71 8.14 -18.81 -5.61
N GLY A 72 7.98 -19.45 -4.46
CA GLY A 72 8.95 -20.36 -3.87
C GLY A 72 10.19 -19.65 -3.32
N VAL A 73 10.05 -18.42 -2.82
CA VAL A 73 11.14 -17.58 -2.32
C VAL A 73 10.90 -17.12 -0.88
N LYS A 74 11.93 -16.57 -0.23
CA LYS A 74 11.78 -15.93 1.08
C LYS A 74 11.03 -14.60 0.95
N LEU A 75 10.36 -14.20 2.03
CA LEU A 75 9.72 -12.90 2.15
C LEU A 75 10.60 -11.93 2.95
N GLU A 76 10.77 -10.72 2.46
CA GLU A 76 11.29 -9.57 3.20
C GLU A 76 10.25 -8.46 3.19
N LEU A 77 9.87 -7.96 4.37
CA LEU A 77 8.92 -6.87 4.53
C LEU A 77 9.66 -5.56 4.81
N VAL A 78 9.37 -4.55 3.99
CA VAL A 78 9.90 -3.20 4.14
C VAL A 78 8.78 -2.26 4.58
N SER A 79 8.97 -1.60 5.73
CA SER A 79 8.02 -0.59 6.21
C SER A 79 8.01 0.63 5.30
N VAL A 80 6.83 1.02 4.82
CA VAL A 80 6.63 2.23 4.02
C VAL A 80 5.55 3.13 4.60
N ALA A 81 5.68 4.42 4.36
CA ALA A 81 4.66 5.43 4.65
C ALA A 81 3.86 5.79 3.40
N ALA A 82 2.68 6.41 3.58
CA ALA A 82 1.87 6.88 2.45
C ALA A 82 2.62 7.90 1.58
N SER A 83 3.53 8.69 2.17
CA SER A 83 4.33 9.71 1.50
C SER A 83 5.48 9.16 0.63
N ASN A 84 6.06 7.98 0.98
CA ASN A 84 7.28 7.48 0.33
C ASN A 84 7.11 6.15 -0.44
N ARG A 85 6.00 5.45 -0.30
CA ARG A 85 5.81 4.08 -0.83
C ARG A 85 5.99 3.96 -2.35
N ILE A 86 5.53 4.95 -3.12
CA ILE A 86 5.69 4.97 -4.58
C ILE A 86 7.16 5.17 -4.95
N GLU A 87 7.85 6.07 -4.27
CA GLU A 87 9.28 6.32 -4.48
C GLU A 87 10.12 5.05 -4.21
N PHE A 88 9.82 4.31 -3.13
CA PHE A 88 10.51 3.05 -2.81
C PHE A 88 10.35 2.02 -3.93
N LEU A 89 9.16 1.93 -4.52
CA LEU A 89 8.90 1.05 -5.65
C LEU A 89 9.68 1.49 -6.91
N GLN A 90 9.64 2.80 -7.23
CA GLN A 90 10.34 3.36 -8.38
C GLN A 90 11.87 3.25 -8.28
N GLN A 91 12.41 3.34 -7.07
CA GLN A 91 13.84 3.15 -6.79
C GLN A 91 14.27 1.68 -6.73
N GLY A 92 13.35 0.72 -6.91
CA GLY A 92 13.65 -0.70 -6.81
C GLY A 92 14.05 -1.18 -5.40
N LYS A 93 13.71 -0.40 -4.36
CA LYS A 93 13.90 -0.81 -2.95
C LYS A 93 12.94 -1.90 -2.53
N ILE A 94 11.83 -2.03 -3.22
CA ILE A 94 10.80 -3.05 -3.08
C ILE A 94 10.39 -3.56 -4.47
N ASP A 95 10.00 -4.82 -4.57
CA ASP A 95 9.52 -5.44 -5.81
C ASP A 95 8.05 -5.15 -6.06
N LEU A 96 7.27 -5.13 -5.00
CA LEU A 96 5.85 -4.81 -5.05
C LEU A 96 5.41 -4.07 -3.79
N LEU A 97 4.25 -3.45 -3.90
CA LEU A 97 3.62 -2.65 -2.85
C LEU A 97 2.24 -3.20 -2.53
N ILE A 98 2.03 -3.59 -1.27
CA ILE A 98 0.73 -3.91 -0.69
C ILE A 98 0.63 -3.09 0.60
N ALA A 99 0.10 -1.87 0.52
CA ALA A 99 0.23 -0.89 1.61
C ALA A 99 -0.92 0.12 1.64
N THR A 100 -2.18 -0.35 1.72
CA THR A 100 -3.41 0.47 1.79
C THR A 100 -3.42 1.61 0.77
N MET A 101 -2.91 1.35 -0.45
CA MET A 101 -2.76 2.38 -1.47
C MET A 101 -3.98 2.45 -2.37
N SER A 102 -4.74 3.54 -2.26
CA SER A 102 -5.90 3.76 -3.12
C SER A 102 -5.51 3.89 -4.60
N ASP A 103 -6.31 3.26 -5.46
CA ASP A 103 -6.21 3.41 -6.89
C ASP A 103 -6.65 4.82 -7.33
N ARG A 104 -5.78 5.51 -8.06
CA ARG A 104 -6.01 6.87 -8.57
C ARG A 104 -5.37 7.04 -9.95
N PRO A 105 -6.01 7.79 -10.87
CA PRO A 105 -5.49 7.98 -12.23
C PRO A 105 -4.05 8.50 -12.28
N GLU A 106 -3.68 9.41 -11.36
CA GLU A 106 -2.33 9.96 -11.27
C GLU A 106 -1.29 8.92 -10.83
N ARG A 107 -1.69 7.95 -9.99
CA ARG A 107 -0.81 6.86 -9.55
C ARG A 107 -0.59 5.83 -10.65
N ARG A 108 -1.63 5.53 -11.44
CA ARG A 108 -1.55 4.63 -12.61
C ARG A 108 -0.56 5.11 -13.68
N LYS A 109 -0.18 6.40 -13.67
CA LYS A 109 0.85 6.95 -14.57
C LYS A 109 2.27 6.60 -14.17
N VAL A 110 2.49 6.24 -12.92
CA VAL A 110 3.82 6.06 -12.32
C VAL A 110 4.07 4.68 -11.72
N VAL A 111 3.02 3.85 -11.60
CA VAL A 111 3.09 2.45 -11.19
C VAL A 111 2.14 1.60 -12.02
N GLN A 112 2.46 0.31 -12.15
CA GLN A 112 1.56 -0.68 -12.72
C GLN A 112 0.61 -1.19 -11.64
N VAL A 113 -0.69 -0.98 -11.82
CA VAL A 113 -1.75 -1.44 -10.90
C VAL A 113 -2.12 -2.87 -11.23
N ILE A 114 -2.35 -3.66 -10.20
CA ILE A 114 -2.81 -5.05 -10.28
C ILE A 114 -4.33 -5.09 -10.14
N GLU A 115 -4.97 -5.78 -11.08
CA GLU A 115 -6.42 -5.97 -11.06
C GLU A 115 -6.78 -7.47 -10.93
N PRO A 116 -7.87 -7.78 -10.21
CA PRO A 116 -8.79 -6.86 -9.51
C PRO A 116 -8.15 -6.19 -8.30
N LEU A 117 -8.68 -5.05 -7.88
CA LEU A 117 -8.24 -4.37 -6.67
C LEU A 117 -8.50 -5.27 -5.45
N TYR A 118 -7.55 -5.34 -4.51
CA TYR A 118 -7.66 -6.33 -3.42
C TYR A 118 -8.60 -5.93 -2.29
N TYR A 119 -8.89 -4.62 -2.13
CA TYR A 119 -9.73 -4.10 -1.05
C TYR A 119 -10.44 -2.80 -1.45
N SER A 120 -11.40 -2.37 -0.63
CA SER A 120 -11.99 -1.03 -0.75
C SER A 120 -12.43 -0.52 0.62
N ASP A 121 -12.26 0.77 0.84
CA ASP A 121 -12.64 1.47 2.05
C ASP A 121 -13.33 2.81 1.71
N TYR A 122 -13.63 3.59 2.74
CA TYR A 122 -14.13 4.97 2.66
C TYR A 122 -13.22 5.88 3.47
N VAL A 123 -13.30 7.17 3.18
CA VAL A 123 -12.67 8.20 4.00
C VAL A 123 -13.67 8.65 5.07
N ASN A 124 -13.20 8.75 6.31
CA ASN A 124 -14.00 9.24 7.43
C ASN A 124 -13.17 10.11 8.38
N ILE A 125 -13.79 10.63 9.41
CA ILE A 125 -13.13 11.47 10.41
C ILE A 125 -13.47 10.98 11.82
N LEU A 126 -12.44 10.72 12.62
CA LEU A 126 -12.55 10.45 14.05
C LEU A 126 -12.65 11.79 14.79
N ILE A 127 -13.69 11.98 15.57
CA ILE A 127 -13.97 13.24 16.27
C ILE A 127 -14.27 12.96 17.74
N ASN A 128 -13.86 13.86 18.63
CA ASN A 128 -14.29 13.81 20.02
C ASN A 128 -15.81 14.06 20.09
N LYS A 129 -16.55 13.18 20.76
CA LYS A 129 -18.02 13.24 20.89
C LYS A 129 -18.53 14.57 21.45
N LYS A 130 -17.73 15.22 22.32
CA LYS A 130 -18.06 16.54 22.91
C LYS A 130 -18.07 17.67 21.90
N ALA A 131 -17.44 17.50 20.73
CA ALA A 131 -17.46 18.51 19.67
C ALA A 131 -18.85 18.69 19.03
N GLY A 132 -19.73 17.68 19.16
CA GLY A 132 -21.13 17.77 18.72
C GLY A 132 -21.33 17.85 17.21
N ILE A 133 -20.30 17.60 16.41
CA ILE A 133 -20.32 17.67 14.92
C ILE A 133 -21.26 16.57 14.38
N LYS A 134 -22.16 16.95 13.48
CA LYS A 134 -23.16 16.03 12.87
C LYS A 134 -23.14 16.07 11.34
N ASP A 135 -22.44 17.03 10.74
CA ASP A 135 -22.33 17.17 9.30
C ASP A 135 -20.92 17.63 8.89
N TRP A 136 -20.50 17.23 7.70
CA TRP A 136 -19.21 17.62 7.13
C TRP A 136 -19.05 19.13 6.96
N ALA A 137 -20.14 19.84 6.67
CA ALA A 137 -20.14 21.30 6.51
C ALA A 137 -19.76 22.05 7.80
N GLU A 138 -20.00 21.45 8.97
CA GLU A 138 -19.64 22.04 10.27
C GLU A 138 -18.13 22.03 10.54
N LEU A 139 -17.36 21.33 9.71
CA LEU A 139 -15.89 21.28 9.76
C LEU A 139 -15.22 22.45 9.02
N LYS A 140 -15.98 23.28 8.33
CA LYS A 140 -15.45 24.42 7.60
C LYS A 140 -14.59 25.31 8.51
N ASP A 141 -13.42 25.73 7.99
CA ASP A 141 -12.41 26.57 8.65
C ASP A 141 -11.88 25.98 9.97
N LYS A 142 -12.01 24.65 10.17
CA LYS A 142 -11.46 23.96 11.35
C LYS A 142 -10.22 23.17 10.99
N PRO A 143 -9.19 23.14 11.89
CA PRO A 143 -8.02 22.32 11.70
C PRO A 143 -8.39 20.82 11.83
N VAL A 144 -8.06 20.04 10.80
CA VAL A 144 -8.27 18.60 10.73
C VAL A 144 -6.92 17.93 10.55
N CYS A 145 -6.54 17.08 11.50
CA CYS A 145 -5.34 16.26 11.41
C CYS A 145 -5.51 15.21 10.30
N ALA A 146 -4.45 14.97 9.53
CA ALA A 146 -4.46 14.02 8.44
C ALA A 146 -3.09 13.36 8.25
N THR A 147 -3.03 12.25 7.51
CA THR A 147 -1.77 11.60 7.15
C THR A 147 -1.20 12.19 5.87
N SER A 148 0.09 12.56 5.89
CA SER A 148 0.82 13.02 4.70
C SER A 148 0.80 11.96 3.59
N GLY A 149 0.60 12.40 2.33
CA GLY A 149 0.53 11.51 1.18
C GLY A 149 -0.84 10.83 0.97
N ALA A 150 -1.82 11.06 1.85
CA ALA A 150 -3.21 10.65 1.60
C ALA A 150 -3.81 11.54 0.52
N TRP A 151 -4.32 10.91 -0.55
CA TRP A 151 -4.81 11.63 -1.74
C TRP A 151 -6.04 12.50 -1.45
N TYR A 152 -6.90 12.02 -0.55
CA TYR A 152 -8.16 12.66 -0.21
C TYR A 152 -8.01 13.95 0.61
N ASN A 153 -6.85 14.24 1.16
CA ASN A 153 -6.63 15.48 1.92
C ASN A 153 -7.02 16.72 1.13
N LYS A 154 -6.59 16.81 -0.13
CA LYS A 154 -6.92 17.93 -1.01
C LYS A 154 -8.40 17.95 -1.38
N ASP A 155 -8.98 16.79 -1.65
CA ASP A 155 -10.38 16.69 -2.08
C ASP A 155 -11.33 17.07 -0.93
N VAL A 156 -11.04 16.60 0.30
CA VAL A 156 -11.81 16.96 1.50
C VAL A 156 -11.64 18.45 1.84
N ALA A 157 -10.42 18.99 1.80
CA ALA A 157 -10.19 20.42 2.01
C ALA A 157 -11.01 21.27 1.02
N LYS A 158 -11.00 20.89 -0.25
CA LYS A 158 -11.75 21.60 -1.30
C LYS A 158 -13.27 21.48 -1.12
N SER A 159 -13.77 20.30 -0.75
CA SER A 159 -15.21 20.03 -0.69
C SER A 159 -15.87 20.59 0.57
N TYR A 160 -15.14 20.60 1.68
CA TYR A 160 -15.70 20.93 2.99
C TYR A 160 -15.03 22.15 3.65
N GLY A 161 -14.02 22.75 3.01
CA GLY A 161 -13.35 23.94 3.53
C GLY A 161 -12.54 23.73 4.81
N VAL A 162 -12.10 22.48 5.08
CA VAL A 162 -11.30 22.17 6.27
C VAL A 162 -9.85 22.59 6.08
N GLU A 163 -9.17 22.92 7.18
CA GLU A 163 -7.73 23.20 7.20
C GLU A 163 -6.95 21.92 7.51
N ILE A 164 -6.28 21.34 6.52
CA ILE A 164 -5.52 20.09 6.70
C ILE A 164 -4.21 20.35 7.41
N VAL A 165 -4.02 19.67 8.56
CA VAL A 165 -2.75 19.61 9.30
C VAL A 165 -2.19 18.20 9.13
N ALA A 166 -1.22 18.04 8.22
CA ALA A 166 -0.73 16.72 7.80
C ALA A 166 0.52 16.29 8.59
N PHE A 167 0.55 15.02 9.00
CA PHE A 167 1.65 14.37 9.74
C PHE A 167 2.10 13.10 9.02
N ASP A 168 3.36 12.71 9.21
CA ASP A 168 3.85 11.43 8.73
C ASP A 168 3.39 10.26 9.62
N GLY A 169 2.94 9.18 8.96
CA GLY A 169 2.42 7.99 9.63
C GLY A 169 0.98 8.15 10.14
N SER A 170 0.46 7.12 10.77
CA SER A 170 -0.95 7.06 11.21
C SER A 170 -1.13 7.41 12.69
N GLU A 171 -0.08 7.31 13.52
CA GLU A 171 -0.18 7.53 14.96
C GLU A 171 0.01 8.99 15.38
N LYS A 172 0.87 9.75 14.66
CA LYS A 172 1.11 11.17 14.99
C LYS A 172 -0.15 12.04 14.89
N PRO A 173 -1.02 11.89 13.86
CA PRO A 173 -2.30 12.64 13.81
C PRO A 173 -3.21 12.35 15.00
N LEU A 174 -3.27 11.08 15.47
CA LEU A 174 -4.05 10.69 16.64
C LEU A 174 -3.55 11.43 17.90
N PHE A 175 -2.24 11.45 18.09
CA PHE A 175 -1.62 12.14 19.23
C PHE A 175 -1.87 13.65 19.16
N ALA A 176 -1.68 14.28 17.99
CA ALA A 176 -1.95 15.70 17.79
C ALA A 176 -3.42 16.08 18.06
N MET A 177 -4.36 15.23 17.61
CA MET A 177 -5.78 15.41 17.91
C MET A 177 -6.07 15.32 19.43
N LYS A 178 -5.47 14.37 20.15
CA LYS A 178 -5.61 14.28 21.63
C LYS A 178 -5.10 15.52 22.35
N GLN A 179 -4.05 16.16 21.81
CA GLN A 179 -3.52 17.42 22.33
C GLN A 179 -4.37 18.64 22.00
N GLY A 180 -5.46 18.47 21.24
CA GLY A 180 -6.34 19.58 20.84
C GLY A 180 -5.85 20.39 19.65
N ASN A 181 -4.81 19.95 18.93
CA ASN A 181 -4.28 20.65 17.76
C ASN A 181 -5.25 20.59 16.56
N CYS A 182 -6.17 19.63 16.56
CA CYS A 182 -7.16 19.42 15.49
C CYS A 182 -8.50 19.00 16.10
N ILE A 183 -9.60 19.34 15.41
CA ILE A 183 -10.96 18.95 15.81
C ILE A 183 -11.20 17.44 15.62
N GLY A 184 -10.49 16.81 14.69
CA GLY A 184 -10.63 15.40 14.36
C GLY A 184 -9.45 14.89 13.53
N TYR A 185 -9.42 13.58 13.28
CA TYR A 185 -8.45 12.92 12.41
C TYR A 185 -9.15 12.32 11.20
N LEU A 186 -8.83 12.85 10.01
CA LEU A 186 -9.28 12.39 8.70
C LEU A 186 -8.41 11.23 8.24
N TYR A 187 -8.99 10.05 8.06
CA TYR A 187 -8.28 8.88 7.57
C TYR A 187 -9.21 7.82 6.99
N ASP A 188 -8.64 6.67 6.61
CA ASP A 188 -9.41 5.53 6.12
C ASP A 188 -10.32 4.99 7.24
N GLN A 189 -11.59 4.76 6.91
CA GLN A 189 -12.63 4.41 7.89
C GLN A 189 -12.30 3.14 8.68
N THR A 190 -11.76 2.12 8.01
CA THR A 190 -11.42 0.84 8.66
C THR A 190 -10.35 1.03 9.75
N PHE A 191 -9.35 1.89 9.52
CA PHE A 191 -8.37 2.22 10.55
C PHE A 191 -9.02 2.90 11.75
N LEU A 192 -9.87 3.90 11.50
CA LEU A 192 -10.55 4.65 12.54
C LEU A 192 -11.51 3.76 13.35
N GLN A 193 -12.21 2.84 12.69
CA GLN A 193 -13.03 1.82 13.34
C GLN A 193 -12.18 0.90 14.23
N GLY A 194 -11.02 0.47 13.74
CA GLY A 194 -10.06 -0.31 14.52
C GLY A 194 -9.62 0.40 15.80
N LYS A 195 -9.38 1.72 15.73
CA LYS A 195 -9.06 2.53 16.93
C LYS A 195 -10.23 2.60 17.92
N LEU A 196 -11.46 2.63 17.45
CA LEU A 196 -12.64 2.64 18.32
C LEU A 196 -12.90 1.29 19.03
N LEU A 197 -12.19 0.22 18.70
CA LEU A 197 -12.19 -1.02 19.48
C LEU A 197 -11.29 -0.93 20.71
N GLU A 198 -10.36 0.01 20.74
CA GLU A 198 -9.47 0.26 21.88
C GLU A 198 -10.19 1.13 22.93
N ASP A 199 -10.17 0.73 24.21
CA ASP A 199 -10.88 1.43 25.30
C ASP A 199 -10.45 2.90 25.43
N GLU A 200 -9.20 3.19 25.12
CA GLU A 200 -8.63 4.54 25.09
C GLU A 200 -9.39 5.51 24.17
N TRP A 201 -9.95 5.04 23.07
CA TRP A 201 -10.63 5.86 22.07
C TRP A 201 -12.15 5.77 22.15
N LYS A 202 -12.66 4.61 22.48
CA LYS A 202 -14.08 4.26 22.47
C LYS A 202 -14.94 5.17 23.36
N ALA A 203 -14.42 5.58 24.51
CA ALA A 203 -15.16 6.40 25.48
C ALA A 203 -15.48 7.79 24.92
N ASP A 204 -14.47 8.49 24.42
CA ASP A 204 -14.56 9.93 24.11
C ASP A 204 -14.67 10.22 22.61
N TYR A 205 -14.34 9.29 21.71
CA TYR A 205 -14.29 9.52 20.27
C TYR A 205 -15.31 8.67 19.51
N GLY A 206 -15.61 9.07 18.28
CA GLY A 206 -16.54 8.37 17.40
C GLY A 206 -16.39 8.79 15.95
N LEU A 207 -17.13 8.11 15.07
CA LEU A 207 -17.31 8.46 13.67
C LEU A 207 -18.75 8.97 13.47
N PRO A 208 -19.02 10.25 13.80
CA PRO A 208 -20.39 10.76 13.77
C PRO A 208 -20.89 11.00 12.34
N LEU A 209 -19.99 11.04 11.35
CA LEU A 209 -20.31 11.36 9.98
C LEU A 209 -20.35 10.12 9.10
N LYS A 210 -21.12 10.17 8.02
CA LYS A 210 -21.09 9.13 6.99
C LYS A 210 -19.75 9.18 6.24
N GLY A 211 -19.16 8.01 5.98
CA GLY A 211 -17.95 7.91 5.14
C GLY A 211 -18.18 8.50 3.75
N VAL A 212 -17.14 9.14 3.23
CA VAL A 212 -17.13 9.79 1.91
C VAL A 212 -15.99 9.24 1.07
N LEU A 213 -15.98 9.53 -0.22
CA LEU A 213 -14.90 9.21 -1.16
C LEU A 213 -14.47 7.73 -1.10
N PRO A 214 -15.11 6.84 -1.86
CA PRO A 214 -14.65 5.46 -1.97
C PRO A 214 -13.16 5.39 -2.26
N ALA A 215 -12.46 4.57 -1.51
CA ALA A 215 -11.01 4.42 -1.53
C ALA A 215 -10.62 2.96 -1.86
N PRO A 216 -10.77 2.50 -3.11
CA PRO A 216 -10.37 1.15 -3.49
C PRO A 216 -8.85 1.02 -3.46
N TRP A 217 -8.34 -0.04 -2.81
CA TRP A 217 -6.90 -0.26 -2.64
C TRP A 217 -6.33 -1.22 -3.66
N MET A 218 -5.14 -0.87 -4.14
CA MET A 218 -4.42 -1.59 -5.18
C MET A 218 -3.12 -2.21 -4.66
N ILE A 219 -2.74 -3.33 -5.26
CA ILE A 219 -1.35 -3.79 -5.30
C ILE A 219 -0.67 -3.08 -6.47
N ALA A 220 0.59 -2.71 -6.32
CA ALA A 220 1.34 -2.08 -7.39
C ALA A 220 2.74 -2.65 -7.55
N VAL A 221 3.20 -2.67 -8.80
CA VAL A 221 4.58 -3.01 -9.20
C VAL A 221 5.15 -1.90 -10.07
N ALA A 222 6.46 -1.94 -10.33
CA ALA A 222 7.10 -0.99 -11.23
C ALA A 222 6.49 -1.10 -12.64
N LEU A 223 6.40 0.04 -13.34
CA LEU A 223 5.92 0.06 -14.74
C LEU A 223 6.77 -0.87 -15.61
N GLY A 224 6.08 -1.65 -16.46
CA GLY A 224 6.71 -2.57 -17.41
C GLY A 224 7.12 -3.92 -16.80
N ASN A 225 6.88 -4.17 -15.51
CA ASN A 225 7.11 -5.48 -14.89
C ASN A 225 5.93 -6.44 -15.18
N THR A 226 5.85 -6.90 -16.44
CA THR A 226 4.69 -7.64 -16.95
C THR A 226 4.54 -9.04 -16.39
N SER A 227 5.65 -9.73 -16.07
CA SER A 227 5.57 -11.08 -15.49
C SER A 227 5.06 -11.07 -14.06
N LEU A 228 5.57 -10.13 -13.24
CA LEU A 228 5.08 -9.98 -11.87
C LEU A 228 3.64 -9.47 -11.85
N GLN A 229 3.28 -8.54 -12.77
CA GLN A 229 1.91 -8.10 -12.96
C GLN A 229 0.98 -9.29 -13.19
N LYS A 230 1.28 -10.12 -14.19
CA LYS A 230 0.43 -11.28 -14.53
C LYS A 230 0.29 -12.25 -13.36
N LEU A 231 1.39 -12.58 -12.68
CA LEU A 231 1.37 -13.45 -11.51
C LEU A 231 0.45 -12.89 -10.41
N LEU A 232 0.55 -11.60 -10.14
CA LEU A 232 -0.25 -10.95 -9.09
C LEU A 232 -1.73 -10.81 -9.47
N GLU A 233 -2.05 -10.55 -10.75
CA GLU A 233 -3.43 -10.56 -11.22
C GLU A 233 -4.08 -11.94 -11.06
N ASP A 234 -3.38 -13.01 -11.44
CA ASP A 234 -3.85 -14.38 -11.27
C ASP A 234 -3.97 -14.73 -9.76
N THR A 235 -3.01 -14.28 -8.93
CA THR A 235 -3.03 -14.47 -7.48
C THR A 235 -4.22 -13.74 -6.84
N THR A 236 -4.46 -12.48 -7.21
CA THR A 236 -5.56 -11.69 -6.64
C THR A 236 -6.93 -12.28 -7.01
N LYS A 237 -7.08 -12.76 -8.25
CA LYS A 237 -8.29 -13.49 -8.67
C LYS A 237 -8.49 -14.76 -7.85
N ASP A 238 -7.42 -15.52 -7.60
CA ASP A 238 -7.47 -16.72 -6.77
C ASP A 238 -7.83 -16.38 -5.31
N TRP A 239 -7.29 -15.32 -4.72
CA TRP A 239 -7.70 -14.86 -3.39
C TRP A 239 -9.18 -14.54 -3.30
N MET A 240 -9.75 -13.92 -4.34
CA MET A 240 -11.19 -13.64 -4.39
C MET A 240 -11.99 -14.92 -4.57
N LYS A 241 -11.56 -15.78 -5.49
CA LYS A 241 -12.22 -17.07 -5.74
C LYS A 241 -12.27 -17.95 -4.50
N THR A 242 -11.17 -18.06 -3.78
CA THR A 242 -11.06 -18.92 -2.58
C THR A 242 -11.60 -18.28 -1.30
N GLY A 243 -11.93 -16.97 -1.32
CA GLY A 243 -12.30 -16.23 -0.12
C GLY A 243 -11.13 -15.94 0.81
N PHE A 244 -9.88 -16.03 0.31
CA PHE A 244 -8.67 -15.83 1.12
C PHE A 244 -8.65 -14.49 1.85
N ILE A 245 -9.11 -13.40 1.20
CA ILE A 245 -9.21 -12.07 1.82
C ILE A 245 -10.24 -12.08 2.95
N VAL A 246 -11.41 -12.67 2.73
CA VAL A 246 -12.49 -12.81 3.73
C VAL A 246 -11.99 -13.57 4.97
N GLU A 247 -11.25 -14.66 4.78
CA GLU A 247 -10.71 -15.44 5.89
C GLU A 247 -9.59 -14.68 6.62
N ASN A 248 -8.78 -13.87 5.92
CA ASN A 248 -7.80 -13.00 6.56
C ASN A 248 -8.46 -11.89 7.39
N GLU A 249 -9.54 -11.27 6.92
CA GLU A 249 -10.30 -10.29 7.70
C GLU A 249 -10.75 -10.91 9.03
N LYS A 250 -11.36 -12.11 8.99
CA LYS A 250 -11.78 -12.87 10.20
C LYS A 250 -10.60 -13.19 11.12
N LYS A 251 -9.50 -13.70 10.55
CA LYS A 251 -8.26 -14.02 11.30
C LYS A 251 -7.75 -12.83 12.09
N TRP A 252 -7.83 -11.62 11.51
CA TRP A 252 -7.35 -10.39 12.12
C TRP A 252 -8.42 -9.62 12.89
N GLY A 253 -9.61 -10.22 13.12
CA GLY A 253 -10.67 -9.67 13.96
C GLY A 253 -11.52 -8.60 13.28
N ILE A 254 -11.45 -8.49 11.95
CA ILE A 254 -12.35 -7.65 11.16
C ILE A 254 -13.59 -8.47 10.77
N THR A 255 -14.78 -7.89 10.94
CA THR A 255 -15.97 -8.39 10.26
C THR A 255 -15.77 -8.22 8.75
N PRO A 256 -15.92 -9.29 7.94
CA PRO A 256 -15.74 -9.20 6.51
C PRO A 256 -16.52 -8.06 5.90
N THR A 257 -15.85 -7.27 5.07
CA THR A 257 -16.46 -6.09 4.44
C THR A 257 -17.40 -6.50 3.31
N GLU A 258 -18.36 -5.62 2.99
CA GLU A 258 -19.24 -5.83 1.84
C GLU A 258 -18.42 -5.99 0.55
N TYR A 259 -17.33 -5.26 0.41
CA TYR A 259 -16.43 -5.38 -0.74
C TYR A 259 -15.82 -6.79 -0.84
N SER A 260 -15.18 -7.29 0.20
CA SER A 260 -14.53 -8.60 0.19
C SER A 260 -15.53 -9.74 -0.04
N LEU A 261 -16.71 -9.66 0.57
CA LEU A 261 -17.79 -10.62 0.36
C LEU A 261 -18.33 -10.57 -1.08
N SER A 262 -18.56 -9.38 -1.63
CA SER A 262 -19.08 -9.23 -3.00
C SER A 262 -18.07 -9.72 -4.04
N MET A 263 -16.77 -9.46 -3.83
CA MET A 263 -15.72 -9.94 -4.72
C MET A 263 -15.57 -11.46 -4.64
N HIS A 264 -15.64 -12.06 -3.45
CA HIS A 264 -15.66 -13.51 -3.32
C HIS A 264 -16.86 -14.12 -4.07
N GLU A 265 -18.06 -13.61 -3.87
CA GLU A 265 -19.26 -14.08 -4.57
C GLU A 265 -19.14 -13.95 -6.09
N GLN A 266 -18.56 -12.86 -6.59
CA GLN A 266 -18.36 -12.63 -8.02
C GLN A 266 -17.35 -13.60 -8.65
N TYR A 267 -16.36 -14.07 -7.89
CA TYR A 267 -15.23 -14.86 -8.42
C TYR A 267 -15.29 -16.35 -8.08
N LYS A 268 -16.09 -16.79 -7.12
CA LYS A 268 -16.09 -18.19 -6.60
C LYS A 268 -16.30 -19.26 -7.66
N ASP A 269 -17.03 -18.96 -8.73
CA ASP A 269 -17.40 -19.88 -9.79
C ASP A 269 -16.62 -19.63 -11.11
N LYS A 270 -15.61 -18.73 -11.13
CA LYS A 270 -14.84 -18.38 -12.33
C LYS A 270 -13.55 -19.22 -12.52
#